data_7e1857fbdbcfd87e1b8745b190c4e5a6
#
_entry.id   7e1857fbdbcfd87e1b8745b190c4e5a6
#
_cell.length_a   1.000
_cell.length_b   1.000
_cell.length_c   1.000
_cell.angle_alpha   90.00
_cell.angle_beta   90.00
_cell.angle_gamma   90.00
#
_symmetry.space_group_name_H-M   'P 1'
#
loop_
_entity.id
_entity.type
_entity.pdbx_description
1 polymer ?
#
loop_
_entity_poly.entity_id
_entity_poly.type
_entity_poly.pdbx_seq_one_letter_code
_entity_poly.pdbx_strand_id
1 'polypeptide(L)'
;MKPMRPIFLAALLIGIFAAFSAAQDAGAPLEIATERTLPNAILSASYEAKLTAKGGVPPRSWAVIAGALPAGLNLDPVSGTISGAPTALGLFRFAVEVTDSDDPADTRTREFTLAVISALVVEWKNPPAVTQDGIAGSVKLANQTADDVDLTMIVVAVNEIGKAFALGYQRFTFAAQSTIPEIPFGSALPRGNYIVHVDVISEVPERNAIDRARLQTSAPLETH
;
A
#
# COMPACT_ATOMS: atom_id res chain seq x y z
N MET A 1 -41.44 38.79 52.31
CA MET A 1 -41.46 37.37 52.00
C MET A 1 -40.62 37.12 50.76
N LYS A 2 -39.45 36.54 50.88
CA LYS A 2 -38.58 36.16 49.76
C LYS A 2 -38.84 34.70 49.40
N PRO A 3 -38.94 34.30 48.14
CA PRO A 3 -39.04 32.87 47.78
C PRO A 3 -37.63 32.22 47.75
N MET A 4 -37.52 31.11 48.41
CA MET A 4 -36.37 30.21 48.42
C MET A 4 -36.18 29.59 47.03
N ARG A 5 -34.95 29.65 46.52
CA ARG A 5 -34.47 28.90 45.37
C ARG A 5 -34.14 27.43 45.76
N PRO A 6 -34.51 26.44 44.98
CA PRO A 6 -33.98 25.09 45.19
C PRO A 6 -32.60 24.97 44.55
N ILE A 7 -31.63 24.50 45.36
CA ILE A 7 -30.26 24.22 44.98
C ILE A 7 -30.22 22.86 44.29
N PHE A 8 -29.53 22.85 43.19
CA PHE A 8 -29.14 21.74 42.34
C PHE A 8 -28.66 20.49 43.05
N LEU A 9 -29.17 19.35 42.62
CA LEU A 9 -28.54 18.04 42.72
C LEU A 9 -28.50 17.39 41.33
N ALA A 10 -27.49 17.76 40.52
CA ALA A 10 -27.22 17.18 39.21
C ALA A 10 -25.73 17.12 38.98
N ALA A 11 -25.05 16.18 39.63
CA ALA A 11 -23.69 15.79 39.25
C ALA A 11 -23.32 14.49 39.94
N LEU A 12 -23.79 13.35 39.44
CA LEU A 12 -23.13 12.03 39.66
C LEU A 12 -23.80 10.97 38.78
N LEU A 13 -23.62 11.00 37.46
CA LEU A 13 -24.08 9.92 36.57
C LEU A 13 -23.25 9.81 35.26
N ILE A 14 -21.97 10.24 35.25
CA ILE A 14 -21.10 10.13 34.05
C ILE A 14 -19.96 9.11 34.22
N GLY A 15 -19.83 8.49 35.41
CA GLY A 15 -18.71 7.58 35.70
C GLY A 15 -18.94 6.07 35.48
N ILE A 16 -20.15 5.61 35.13
CA ILE A 16 -20.48 4.18 35.16
C ILE A 16 -20.57 3.53 33.76
N PHE A 17 -20.63 4.32 32.68
CA PHE A 17 -20.82 3.74 31.33
C PHE A 17 -19.53 3.18 30.67
N ALA A 18 -18.34 3.57 31.10
CA ALA A 18 -17.08 3.07 30.51
C ALA A 18 -16.63 1.72 31.10
N ALA A 19 -17.07 1.38 32.31
CA ALA A 19 -16.70 0.12 32.97
C ALA A 19 -17.60 -1.07 32.56
N PHE A 20 -18.76 -0.82 31.97
CA PHE A 20 -19.72 -1.86 31.60
C PHE A 20 -19.41 -2.57 30.28
N SER A 21 -18.63 -1.94 29.40
CA SER A 21 -18.26 -2.54 28.11
C SER A 21 -17.11 -3.54 28.21
N ALA A 22 -16.23 -3.40 29.22
CA ALA A 22 -15.12 -4.33 29.43
C ALA A 22 -15.53 -5.63 30.16
N ALA A 23 -16.61 -5.60 30.96
CA ALA A 23 -17.07 -6.74 31.71
C ALA A 23 -17.95 -7.73 30.90
N GLN A 24 -18.45 -7.33 29.75
CA GLN A 24 -19.25 -8.22 28.90
C GLN A 24 -18.41 -9.09 27.96
N ASP A 25 -17.13 -8.79 27.79
CA ASP A 25 -16.19 -9.55 26.94
C ASP A 25 -15.45 -10.68 27.72
N ALA A 26 -15.43 -10.59 29.07
CA ALA A 26 -14.86 -11.61 29.96
C ALA A 26 -15.86 -12.75 30.12
N GLY A 27 -15.72 -13.80 29.32
CA GLY A 27 -16.59 -14.98 29.31
C GLY A 27 -17.10 -15.36 27.92
N ALA A 28 -16.91 -14.50 26.94
CA ALA A 28 -17.08 -14.86 25.52
C ALA A 28 -15.86 -15.66 25.04
N PRO A 29 -16.03 -16.65 24.15
CA PRO A 29 -14.91 -17.39 23.58
C PRO A 29 -13.89 -16.47 22.90
N LEU A 30 -12.60 -16.72 23.09
CA LEU A 30 -11.54 -16.00 22.41
C LEU A 30 -11.70 -16.17 20.89
N GLU A 31 -11.67 -15.08 20.12
CA GLU A 31 -11.78 -15.07 18.67
C GLU A 31 -10.94 -13.95 18.06
N ILE A 32 -10.22 -14.24 16.96
CA ILE A 32 -9.55 -13.20 16.17
C ILE A 32 -10.60 -12.52 15.29
N ALA A 33 -10.80 -11.21 15.49
CA ALA A 33 -11.83 -10.44 14.79
C ALA A 33 -11.37 -9.86 13.46
N THR A 34 -10.06 -9.66 13.27
CA THR A 34 -9.48 -9.09 12.04
C THR A 34 -9.74 -9.99 10.84
N GLU A 35 -10.10 -9.41 9.70
CA GLU A 35 -10.32 -10.09 8.43
C GLU A 35 -9.05 -10.81 7.94
N ARG A 36 -9.21 -11.91 7.19
CA ARG A 36 -8.10 -12.74 6.69
C ARG A 36 -7.20 -12.03 5.70
N THR A 37 -7.76 -11.10 4.91
CA THR A 37 -7.00 -10.29 3.96
C THR A 37 -6.71 -8.94 4.59
N LEU A 38 -5.43 -8.68 4.82
CA LEU A 38 -4.98 -7.39 5.32
C LEU A 38 -4.92 -6.35 4.19
N PRO A 39 -5.02 -5.06 4.51
CA PRO A 39 -4.77 -3.99 3.53
C PRO A 39 -3.41 -4.18 2.85
N ASN A 40 -3.33 -3.87 1.55
CA ASN A 40 -2.07 -3.96 0.82
C ASN A 40 -1.02 -3.05 1.45
N ALA A 41 0.21 -3.55 1.50
CA ALA A 41 1.38 -2.75 1.85
C ALA A 41 2.06 -2.24 0.58
N ILE A 42 2.59 -1.03 0.62
CA ILE A 42 3.39 -0.46 -0.47
C ILE A 42 4.87 -0.77 -0.19
N LEU A 43 5.58 -1.24 -1.20
CA LEU A 43 7.02 -1.53 -1.10
C LEU A 43 7.78 -0.31 -0.59
N SER A 44 8.62 -0.50 0.42
CA SER A 44 9.45 0.52 1.07
C SER A 44 8.71 1.66 1.77
N ALA A 45 7.37 1.66 1.78
CA ALA A 45 6.58 2.63 2.52
C ALA A 45 6.24 2.12 3.93
N SER A 46 5.98 3.06 4.85
CA SER A 46 5.51 2.71 6.19
C SER A 46 4.17 2.00 6.12
N TYR A 47 4.08 0.86 6.81
CA TYR A 47 2.87 0.06 6.92
C TYR A 47 2.50 -0.13 8.38
N GLU A 48 1.22 -0.08 8.67
CA GLU A 48 0.67 -0.42 9.98
C GLU A 48 -0.68 -1.10 9.82
N ALA A 49 -0.84 -2.26 10.47
CA ALA A 49 -2.12 -2.96 10.57
C ALA A 49 -2.25 -3.58 11.97
N LYS A 50 -3.36 -3.31 12.64
CA LYS A 50 -3.63 -3.83 13.98
C LYS A 50 -4.53 -5.06 13.92
N LEU A 51 -4.03 -6.18 14.44
CA LEU A 51 -4.84 -7.36 14.67
C LEU A 51 -5.68 -7.16 15.94
N THR A 52 -6.92 -7.62 15.89
CA THR A 52 -7.87 -7.50 16.99
C THR A 52 -8.45 -8.86 17.34
N ALA A 53 -8.67 -9.08 18.63
CA ALA A 53 -9.38 -10.25 19.15
C ALA A 53 -10.51 -9.81 20.07
N LYS A 54 -11.55 -10.63 20.15
CA LYS A 54 -12.70 -10.49 21.04
C LYS A 54 -12.75 -11.67 21.98
N GLY A 55 -13.43 -11.53 23.12
CA GLY A 55 -13.54 -12.58 24.14
C GLY A 55 -12.22 -12.94 24.80
N GLY A 56 -12.21 -14.00 25.61
CA GLY A 56 -11.06 -14.41 26.41
C GLY A 56 -10.70 -13.43 27.52
N VAL A 57 -9.67 -13.74 28.29
CA VAL A 57 -9.20 -12.96 29.45
C VAL A 57 -7.98 -12.10 29.08
N PRO A 58 -8.02 -10.76 29.19
CA PRO A 58 -6.85 -9.92 28.99
C PRO A 58 -5.79 -10.10 30.13
N PRO A 59 -4.50 -9.80 29.86
CA PRO A 59 -3.91 -9.39 28.58
C PRO A 59 -3.82 -10.54 27.57
N ARG A 60 -3.76 -10.17 26.28
CA ARG A 60 -3.59 -11.13 25.19
C ARG A 60 -2.21 -10.97 24.58
N SER A 61 -1.63 -12.07 24.09
CA SER A 61 -0.35 -12.08 23.38
C SER A 61 -0.51 -12.62 21.97
N TRP A 62 0.33 -12.14 21.05
CA TRP A 62 0.27 -12.46 19.63
C TRP A 62 1.58 -13.04 19.14
N ALA A 63 1.52 -14.09 18.33
CA ALA A 63 2.70 -14.70 17.73
C ALA A 63 2.43 -15.17 16.28
N VAL A 64 3.43 -15.05 15.41
CA VAL A 64 3.41 -15.71 14.09
C VAL A 64 3.86 -17.15 14.31
N ILE A 65 2.99 -18.13 14.02
CA ILE A 65 3.23 -19.55 14.28
C ILE A 65 3.53 -20.37 13.00
N ALA A 66 3.17 -19.84 11.83
CA ALA A 66 3.48 -20.48 10.55
C ALA A 66 3.62 -19.42 9.45
N GLY A 67 4.39 -19.75 8.40
CA GLY A 67 4.73 -18.81 7.34
C GLY A 67 5.69 -17.72 7.83
N ALA A 68 5.71 -16.58 7.13
CA ALA A 68 6.51 -15.43 7.51
C ALA A 68 5.83 -14.12 7.08
N LEU A 69 6.00 -13.08 7.88
CA LEU A 69 5.68 -11.71 7.47
C LEU A 69 6.61 -11.29 6.31
N PRO A 70 6.17 -10.34 5.46
CA PRO A 70 7.08 -9.67 4.54
C PRO A 70 8.34 -9.18 5.26
N ALA A 71 9.50 -9.37 4.65
CA ALA A 71 10.75 -8.82 5.19
C ALA A 71 10.63 -7.31 5.40
N GLY A 72 11.05 -6.81 6.56
CA GLY A 72 10.89 -5.42 6.99
C GLY A 72 9.63 -5.13 7.81
N LEU A 73 8.71 -6.10 7.96
CA LEU A 73 7.57 -6.00 8.88
C LEU A 73 7.77 -6.86 10.12
N ASN A 74 7.26 -6.38 11.25
CA ASN A 74 7.28 -7.07 12.53
C ASN A 74 5.89 -7.05 13.18
N LEU A 75 5.57 -8.11 13.91
CA LEU A 75 4.40 -8.18 14.77
C LEU A 75 4.81 -7.84 16.21
N ASP A 76 4.18 -6.83 16.78
CA ASP A 76 4.30 -6.55 18.21
C ASP A 76 3.45 -7.56 19.00
N PRO A 77 4.07 -8.36 19.89
CA PRO A 77 3.37 -9.44 20.58
C PRO A 77 2.36 -8.95 21.63
N VAL A 78 2.43 -7.71 22.06
CA VAL A 78 1.54 -7.15 23.09
C VAL A 78 0.35 -6.44 22.45
N SER A 79 0.61 -5.58 21.48
CA SER A 79 -0.44 -4.78 20.84
C SER A 79 -1.15 -5.49 19.69
N GLY A 80 -0.55 -6.54 19.12
CA GLY A 80 -1.02 -7.19 17.89
C GLY A 80 -0.84 -6.35 16.64
N THR A 81 0.04 -5.33 16.69
CA THR A 81 0.28 -4.43 15.55
C THR A 81 1.38 -5.00 14.65
N ILE A 82 1.08 -5.16 13.37
CA ILE A 82 2.06 -5.44 12.33
C ILE A 82 2.51 -4.09 11.77
N SER A 83 3.82 -3.78 11.87
CA SER A 83 4.36 -2.51 11.42
C SER A 83 5.76 -2.62 10.83
N GLY A 84 6.18 -1.60 10.06
CA GLY A 84 7.48 -1.50 9.43
C GLY A 84 7.40 -1.02 7.99
N ALA A 85 8.44 -1.28 7.19
CA ALA A 85 8.49 -0.99 5.75
C ALA A 85 8.90 -2.26 5.00
N PRO A 86 8.02 -2.86 4.18
CA PRO A 86 8.32 -4.11 3.50
C PRO A 86 9.37 -3.90 2.41
N THR A 87 10.29 -4.85 2.25
CA THR A 87 11.42 -4.76 1.31
C THR A 87 11.31 -5.67 0.09
N ALA A 88 10.23 -6.46 -0.01
CA ALA A 88 10.03 -7.39 -1.13
C ALA A 88 8.56 -7.39 -1.59
N LEU A 89 8.36 -7.32 -2.91
CA LEU A 89 7.05 -7.49 -3.53
C LEU A 89 6.56 -8.93 -3.40
N GLY A 90 5.25 -9.13 -3.33
CA GLY A 90 4.66 -10.45 -3.39
C GLY A 90 3.40 -10.60 -2.55
N LEU A 91 2.86 -11.82 -2.58
CA LEU A 91 1.73 -12.24 -1.77
C LEU A 91 2.24 -13.12 -0.63
N PHE A 92 2.12 -12.65 0.59
CA PHE A 92 2.59 -13.32 1.79
C PHE A 92 1.42 -13.95 2.54
N ARG A 93 1.62 -15.21 2.97
CA ARG A 93 0.67 -15.95 3.80
C ARG A 93 1.34 -16.38 5.09
N PHE A 94 0.69 -16.12 6.20
CA PHE A 94 1.19 -16.47 7.53
C PHE A 94 0.04 -16.73 8.47
N ALA A 95 0.28 -17.54 9.50
CA ALA A 95 -0.68 -17.80 10.55
C ALA A 95 -0.25 -17.10 11.84
N VAL A 96 -1.21 -16.42 12.47
CA VAL A 96 -1.03 -15.77 13.76
C VAL A 96 -1.90 -16.46 14.79
N GLU A 97 -1.31 -16.68 15.94
CA GLU A 97 -1.98 -17.15 17.16
C GLU A 97 -2.15 -15.99 18.13
N VAL A 98 -3.31 -15.93 18.76
CA VAL A 98 -3.55 -15.11 19.94
C VAL A 98 -3.76 -16.04 21.13
N THR A 99 -3.12 -15.72 22.23
CA THR A 99 -3.25 -16.42 23.52
C THR A 99 -3.75 -15.43 24.55
N ASP A 100 -4.72 -15.81 25.36
CA ASP A 100 -5.21 -15.02 26.47
C ASP A 100 -4.51 -15.36 27.81
N SER A 101 -4.96 -14.75 28.90
CA SER A 101 -4.40 -14.93 30.25
C SER A 101 -5.25 -15.80 31.15
N ASP A 102 -6.17 -16.60 30.61
CA ASP A 102 -6.95 -17.52 31.39
C ASP A 102 -6.10 -18.71 31.93
N ASP A 103 -6.61 -19.46 32.87
CA ASP A 103 -5.98 -20.68 33.41
C ASP A 103 -6.97 -21.84 33.36
N PRO A 104 -6.84 -22.79 32.39
CA PRO A 104 -5.80 -22.84 31.33
C PRO A 104 -6.01 -21.77 30.25
N ALA A 105 -4.91 -21.25 29.71
CA ALA A 105 -4.93 -20.25 28.66
C ALA A 105 -5.65 -20.75 27.39
N ASP A 106 -6.53 -19.91 26.82
CA ASP A 106 -7.18 -20.19 25.56
C ASP A 106 -6.36 -19.62 24.37
N THR A 107 -6.33 -20.33 23.27
CA THR A 107 -5.59 -19.93 22.07
C THR A 107 -6.48 -19.98 20.84
N ARG A 108 -6.27 -19.06 19.90
CA ARG A 108 -6.91 -19.06 18.58
C ARG A 108 -5.91 -18.72 17.50
N THR A 109 -6.00 -19.43 16.40
CA THR A 109 -5.15 -19.24 15.23
C THR A 109 -5.97 -18.78 14.05
N ARG A 110 -5.41 -17.88 13.24
CA ARG A 110 -5.96 -17.45 11.96
C ARG A 110 -4.86 -17.26 10.92
N GLU A 111 -5.14 -17.72 9.70
CA GLU A 111 -4.31 -17.42 8.54
C GLU A 111 -4.65 -16.05 7.97
N PHE A 112 -3.60 -15.31 7.62
CA PHE A 112 -3.67 -13.99 7.00
C PHE A 112 -2.96 -13.99 5.65
N THR A 113 -3.45 -13.11 4.78
CA THR A 113 -2.83 -12.81 3.50
C THR A 113 -2.53 -11.32 3.44
N LEU A 114 -1.30 -10.97 3.08
CA LEU A 114 -0.83 -9.59 2.89
C LEU A 114 -0.12 -9.50 1.54
N ALA A 115 -0.62 -8.62 0.66
CA ALA A 115 0.05 -8.29 -0.59
C ALA A 115 0.97 -7.07 -0.39
N VAL A 116 2.21 -7.18 -0.82
CA VAL A 116 3.14 -6.06 -0.98
C VAL A 116 3.19 -5.70 -2.44
N ILE A 117 2.79 -4.49 -2.77
CA ILE A 117 2.64 -3.99 -4.15
C ILE A 117 3.54 -2.77 -4.40
N SER A 118 3.78 -2.43 -5.67
CA SER A 118 4.50 -1.22 -6.05
C SER A 118 3.64 0.02 -5.82
N ALA A 119 4.25 1.15 -5.51
CA ALA A 119 3.56 2.44 -5.44
C ALA A 119 3.01 2.87 -6.80
N LEU A 120 3.83 2.69 -7.85
CA LEU A 120 3.50 3.00 -9.22
C LEU A 120 3.54 1.75 -10.09
N VAL A 121 2.60 1.66 -11.04
CA VAL A 121 2.61 0.67 -12.11
C VAL A 121 2.65 1.40 -13.44
N VAL A 122 3.56 0.98 -14.33
CA VAL A 122 3.62 1.38 -15.72
C VAL A 122 3.60 0.15 -16.60
N GLU A 123 2.68 0.12 -17.56
CA GLU A 123 2.50 -0.99 -18.49
C GLU A 123 2.34 -0.46 -19.91
N TRP A 124 2.77 -1.22 -20.92
CA TRP A 124 2.43 -0.92 -22.29
C TRP A 124 0.91 -1.05 -22.48
N LYS A 125 0.25 0.04 -22.88
CA LYS A 125 -1.12 -0.02 -23.40
C LYS A 125 -1.09 -0.43 -24.87
N ASN A 126 -0.27 0.27 -25.66
CA ASN A 126 0.13 -0.11 -27.00
C ASN A 126 1.67 -0.12 -27.02
N PRO A 127 2.30 -1.30 -27.18
CA PRO A 127 3.76 -1.39 -27.27
C PRO A 127 4.31 -0.46 -28.35
N PRO A 128 5.51 0.11 -28.15
CA PRO A 128 6.15 0.95 -29.15
C PRO A 128 6.26 0.22 -30.49
N ALA A 129 5.85 0.87 -31.55
CA ALA A 129 5.94 0.36 -32.91
C ALA A 129 6.51 1.41 -33.85
N VAL A 130 7.17 0.94 -34.90
CA VAL A 130 7.67 1.78 -35.97
C VAL A 130 6.49 2.36 -36.77
N THR A 131 6.51 3.65 -36.99
CA THR A 131 5.58 4.39 -37.86
C THR A 131 6.28 4.79 -39.14
N GLN A 132 5.58 5.51 -40.02
CA GLN A 132 6.17 5.99 -41.28
C GLN A 132 7.43 6.86 -41.04
N ASP A 133 7.44 7.68 -39.97
CA ASP A 133 8.47 8.69 -39.74
C ASP A 133 9.26 8.47 -38.43
N GLY A 134 8.94 7.43 -37.63
CA GLY A 134 9.60 7.24 -36.34
C GLY A 134 9.01 6.11 -35.49
N ILE A 135 8.81 6.37 -34.22
CA ILE A 135 8.27 5.39 -33.26
C ILE A 135 7.13 6.05 -32.48
N ALA A 136 6.03 5.31 -32.29
CA ALA A 136 4.92 5.71 -31.44
C ALA A 136 4.41 4.52 -30.61
N GLY A 137 3.75 4.83 -29.50
CA GLY A 137 3.13 3.87 -28.61
C GLY A 137 2.33 4.56 -27.51
N SER A 138 1.88 3.81 -26.52
CA SER A 138 1.23 4.37 -25.35
C SER A 138 1.45 3.51 -24.11
N VAL A 139 1.36 4.12 -22.95
CA VAL A 139 1.43 3.46 -21.64
C VAL A 139 0.14 3.66 -20.85
N LYS A 140 -0.12 2.73 -19.97
CA LYS A 140 -1.09 2.83 -18.89
C LYS A 140 -0.32 3.07 -17.59
N LEU A 141 -0.81 3.98 -16.75
CA LEU A 141 -0.25 4.27 -15.43
C LEU A 141 -1.26 3.99 -14.32
N ALA A 142 -0.79 3.49 -13.18
CA ALA A 142 -1.59 3.41 -11.97
C ALA A 142 -0.80 3.92 -10.76
N ASN A 143 -1.43 4.79 -9.96
CA ASN A 143 -0.99 5.18 -8.64
C ASN A 143 -1.70 4.28 -7.62
N GLN A 144 -0.97 3.39 -6.96
CA GLN A 144 -1.51 2.46 -5.97
C GLN A 144 -1.39 2.97 -4.53
N THR A 145 -0.81 4.16 -4.34
CA THR A 145 -0.68 4.80 -3.03
C THR A 145 -1.99 5.47 -2.60
N ALA A 146 -2.09 5.77 -1.31
CA ALA A 146 -3.20 6.54 -0.76
C ALA A 146 -3.03 8.06 -0.91
N ASP A 147 -1.94 8.52 -1.57
CA ASP A 147 -1.59 9.92 -1.70
C ASP A 147 -1.67 10.38 -3.15
N ASP A 148 -2.04 11.64 -3.35
CA ASP A 148 -1.78 12.34 -4.60
C ASP A 148 -0.28 12.54 -4.75
N VAL A 149 0.25 12.30 -5.96
CA VAL A 149 1.69 12.40 -6.21
C VAL A 149 1.97 13.34 -7.39
N ASP A 150 3.07 14.06 -7.34
CA ASP A 150 3.59 14.78 -8.49
C ASP A 150 4.37 13.80 -9.38
N LEU A 151 3.81 13.50 -10.54
CA LEU A 151 4.36 12.50 -11.45
C LEU A 151 5.07 13.17 -12.61
N THR A 152 6.27 12.67 -12.92
CA THR A 152 7.04 12.98 -14.14
C THR A 152 7.23 11.71 -14.94
N MET A 153 6.77 11.71 -16.19
CA MET A 153 7.00 10.64 -17.14
C MET A 153 7.93 11.13 -18.27
N ILE A 154 8.96 10.35 -18.56
CA ILE A 154 9.91 10.59 -19.64
C ILE A 154 9.93 9.35 -20.53
N VAL A 155 9.77 9.54 -21.84
CA VAL A 155 9.91 8.46 -22.82
C VAL A 155 11.02 8.83 -23.78
N VAL A 156 12.00 7.94 -23.93
CA VAL A 156 13.14 8.14 -24.81
C VAL A 156 13.38 6.91 -25.69
N ALA A 157 13.81 7.14 -26.92
CA ALA A 157 14.40 6.12 -27.78
C ALA A 157 15.92 6.28 -27.75
N VAL A 158 16.64 5.22 -27.40
CA VAL A 158 18.11 5.23 -27.35
C VAL A 158 18.63 4.36 -28.48
N ASN A 159 19.49 4.93 -29.33
CA ASN A 159 20.07 4.19 -30.43
C ASN A 159 21.32 3.39 -30.01
N GLU A 160 21.86 2.60 -30.94
CA GLU A 160 23.02 1.72 -30.76
C GLU A 160 24.32 2.40 -30.31
N ILE A 161 24.46 3.72 -30.56
CA ILE A 161 25.61 4.53 -30.09
C ILE A 161 25.31 5.26 -28.78
N GLY A 162 24.17 4.96 -28.10
CA GLY A 162 23.79 5.56 -26.84
C GLY A 162 23.17 6.97 -26.93
N LYS A 163 22.86 7.46 -28.13
CA LYS A 163 22.19 8.76 -28.29
C LYS A 163 20.70 8.61 -28.00
N ALA A 164 20.18 9.42 -27.08
CA ALA A 164 18.77 9.45 -26.70
C ALA A 164 17.99 10.51 -27.50
N PHE A 165 16.77 10.16 -27.89
CA PHE A 165 15.80 11.00 -28.54
C PHE A 165 14.50 11.01 -27.74
N ALA A 166 13.93 12.18 -27.46
CA ALA A 166 12.68 12.29 -26.72
C ALA A 166 11.51 11.82 -27.56
N LEU A 167 10.71 10.90 -27.03
CA LEU A 167 9.43 10.48 -27.59
C LEU A 167 8.25 11.09 -26.83
N GLY A 168 8.42 11.46 -25.55
CA GLY A 168 7.38 12.07 -24.74
C GLY A 168 7.92 12.55 -23.40
N TYR A 169 7.27 13.60 -22.90
CA TYR A 169 7.48 14.13 -21.57
C TYR A 169 6.14 14.64 -21.03
N GLN A 170 5.80 14.26 -19.83
CA GLN A 170 4.62 14.78 -19.13
C GLN A 170 4.92 14.95 -17.64
N ARG A 171 4.37 16.01 -17.05
CA ARG A 171 4.36 16.25 -15.61
C ARG A 171 2.98 16.72 -15.18
N PHE A 172 2.42 16.06 -14.15
CA PHE A 172 1.08 16.36 -13.64
C PHE A 172 0.92 15.75 -12.24
N THR A 173 -0.06 16.26 -11.49
CA THR A 173 -0.50 15.62 -10.24
C THR A 173 -1.35 14.39 -10.58
N PHE A 174 -0.96 13.24 -10.05
CA PHE A 174 -1.63 11.97 -10.25
C PHE A 174 -2.36 11.55 -9.00
N ALA A 175 -3.69 11.52 -9.08
CA ALA A 175 -4.55 11.29 -7.93
C ALA A 175 -4.30 9.92 -7.27
N ALA A 176 -4.49 9.86 -5.95
CA ALA A 176 -4.43 8.65 -5.15
C ALA A 176 -5.32 7.53 -5.71
N GLN A 177 -4.86 6.29 -5.63
CA GLN A 177 -5.59 5.09 -6.02
C GLN A 177 -6.30 5.19 -7.38
N SER A 178 -5.66 5.87 -8.33
CA SER A 178 -6.22 6.14 -9.66
C SER A 178 -5.42 5.48 -10.78
N THR A 179 -6.04 5.43 -11.95
CA THR A 179 -5.44 4.85 -13.16
C THR A 179 -5.69 5.78 -14.35
N ILE A 180 -4.62 6.10 -15.10
CA ILE A 180 -4.73 6.70 -16.41
C ILE A 180 -4.63 5.58 -17.44
N PRO A 181 -5.71 5.30 -18.19
CA PRO A 181 -5.76 4.11 -19.03
C PRO A 181 -4.85 4.19 -20.25
N GLU A 182 -4.50 5.40 -20.69
CA GLU A 182 -3.63 5.60 -21.85
C GLU A 182 -2.96 6.98 -21.84
N ILE A 183 -1.64 6.99 -22.02
CA ILE A 183 -0.84 8.17 -22.29
C ILE A 183 -0.05 7.89 -23.57
N PRO A 184 -0.37 8.53 -24.70
CA PRO A 184 0.33 8.33 -25.95
C PRO A 184 1.69 9.06 -25.94
N PHE A 185 2.63 8.50 -26.69
CA PHE A 185 3.92 9.11 -26.99
C PHE A 185 4.34 8.76 -28.43
N GLY A 186 5.23 9.55 -28.98
CA GLY A 186 5.82 9.29 -30.29
C GLY A 186 6.50 10.51 -30.88
N SER A 187 7.47 10.24 -31.74
CA SER A 187 8.20 11.29 -32.47
C SER A 187 8.83 10.70 -33.72
N ALA A 188 9.09 11.57 -34.68
CA ALA A 188 9.94 11.26 -35.80
C ALA A 188 11.37 10.98 -35.35
N LEU A 189 11.99 9.97 -35.94
CA LEU A 189 13.35 9.55 -35.61
C LEU A 189 14.19 9.35 -36.88
N PRO A 190 15.50 9.63 -36.83
CA PRO A 190 16.42 9.20 -37.89
C PRO A 190 16.36 7.69 -38.08
N ARG A 191 16.83 7.21 -39.21
CA ARG A 191 17.06 5.78 -39.45
C ARG A 191 18.00 5.19 -38.41
N GLY A 192 17.69 4.01 -37.90
CA GLY A 192 18.50 3.35 -36.90
C GLY A 192 17.72 2.33 -36.07
N ASN A 193 18.45 1.68 -35.17
CA ASN A 193 17.89 0.72 -34.19
C ASN A 193 17.74 1.40 -32.84
N TYR A 194 16.58 1.26 -32.22
CA TYR A 194 16.23 1.97 -30.99
C TYR A 194 15.64 1.05 -29.93
N ILE A 195 16.10 1.18 -28.71
CA ILE A 195 15.40 0.69 -27.52
C ILE A 195 14.58 1.85 -26.93
N VAL A 196 13.31 1.63 -26.74
CA VAL A 196 12.43 2.62 -26.10
C VAL A 196 12.40 2.37 -24.60
N HIS A 197 12.66 3.43 -23.84
CA HIS A 197 12.62 3.44 -22.38
C HIS A 197 11.53 4.39 -21.92
N VAL A 198 10.75 3.95 -20.96
CA VAL A 198 9.83 4.79 -20.17
C VAL A 198 10.33 4.84 -18.74
N ASP A 199 10.48 6.04 -18.22
CA ASP A 199 10.87 6.31 -16.84
C ASP A 199 9.77 7.15 -16.20
N VAL A 200 9.18 6.64 -15.14
CA VAL A 200 8.10 7.31 -14.39
C VAL A 200 8.60 7.50 -12.98
N ILE A 201 8.61 8.75 -12.54
CA ILE A 201 9.04 9.16 -11.20
C ILE A 201 7.85 9.87 -10.56
N SER A 202 7.51 9.53 -9.34
CA SER A 202 6.56 10.26 -8.52
C SER A 202 7.20 10.77 -7.25
N GLU A 203 6.77 11.93 -6.84
CA GLU A 203 7.15 12.59 -5.59
C GLU A 203 5.90 12.77 -4.73
N VAL A 204 5.98 12.39 -3.46
CA VAL A 204 5.00 12.77 -2.43
C VAL A 204 5.61 13.94 -1.66
N PRO A 205 5.26 15.21 -1.99
CA PRO A 205 5.95 16.39 -1.46
C PRO A 205 5.96 16.45 0.07
N GLU A 206 4.85 16.06 0.70
CA GLU A 206 4.67 16.13 2.15
C GLU A 206 5.52 15.12 2.92
N ARG A 207 5.95 14.02 2.28
CA ARG A 207 6.73 12.94 2.91
C ARG A 207 8.15 12.83 2.39
N ASN A 208 8.54 13.65 1.43
CA ASN A 208 9.84 13.56 0.73
C ASN A 208 10.12 12.13 0.24
N ALA A 209 9.08 11.44 -0.23
CA ALA A 209 9.16 10.09 -0.76
C ALA A 209 9.17 10.13 -2.29
N ILE A 210 10.05 9.35 -2.88
CA ILE A 210 10.19 9.23 -4.34
C ILE A 210 10.02 7.78 -4.72
N ASP A 211 9.04 7.52 -5.60
CA ASP A 211 8.85 6.21 -6.20
C ASP A 211 9.19 6.26 -7.69
N ARG A 212 9.64 5.12 -8.23
CA ARG A 212 10.04 5.02 -9.62
C ARG A 212 9.56 3.71 -10.24
N ALA A 213 8.99 3.82 -11.44
CA ALA A 213 8.66 2.68 -12.29
C ALA A 213 9.32 2.84 -13.66
N ARG A 214 9.76 1.73 -14.24
CA ARG A 214 10.46 1.70 -15.53
C ARG A 214 9.91 0.62 -16.43
N LEU A 215 9.94 0.91 -17.73
CA LEU A 215 9.57 -0.01 -18.78
C LEU A 215 10.52 0.18 -19.96
N GLN A 216 10.84 -0.91 -20.68
CA GLN A 216 11.62 -0.82 -21.91
C GLN A 216 11.20 -1.89 -22.90
N THR A 217 11.46 -1.66 -24.18
CA THR A 217 11.28 -2.68 -25.21
C THR A 217 12.28 -3.83 -25.01
N SER A 218 11.85 -5.06 -25.25
CA SER A 218 12.68 -6.26 -25.12
C SER A 218 13.66 -6.45 -26.30
N ALA A 219 13.39 -5.79 -27.43
CA ALA A 219 14.21 -5.82 -28.61
C ALA A 219 14.28 -4.42 -29.26
N PRO A 220 15.32 -4.15 -30.06
CA PRO A 220 15.39 -2.92 -30.83
C PRO A 220 14.29 -2.83 -31.89
N LEU A 221 13.85 -1.59 -32.15
CA LEU A 221 12.95 -1.23 -33.24
C LEU A 221 13.76 -0.54 -34.35
N GLU A 222 13.67 -1.05 -35.59
CA GLU A 222 14.41 -0.52 -36.72
C GLU A 222 13.55 0.46 -37.50
N THR A 223 13.97 1.76 -37.57
CA THR A 223 13.34 2.79 -38.39
C THR A 223 14.01 2.89 -39.76
N HIS A 224 13.24 3.10 -40.81
CA HIS A 224 13.69 3.11 -42.22
C HIS A 224 13.70 4.51 -42.85
#